data_d137fc228a9b0de75fd08bc5bd269f94
#
_entry.id   d137fc228a9b0de75fd08bc5bd269f94
#
_cell.length_a   1.000
_cell.length_b   1.000
_cell.length_c   1.000
_cell.angle_alpha   90.00
_cell.angle_beta   90.00
_cell.angle_gamma   90.00
#
_symmetry.space_group_name_H-M   'P 1'
#
loop_
_entity.id
_entity.type
_entity.pdbx_description
1 polymer ?
#
loop_
_entity_poly.entity_id
_entity_poly.type
_entity_poly.pdbx_seq_one_letter_code
_entity_poly.pdbx_strand_id
1 'polypeptide(L)'
;MSFVPVFKRAFVAFCALLAAGAFAALAVRDDSPAEARYIPFGERDRQEHYRISPYDSLIKVWSDSAGLDWRLVSAVVYHESHFKHDAVSRRGATGLMQMMPSTARAFGADSLLDPSQSVKAGTRYLQSLRYRYRGVAADPTEQDKLMLAAYNAGGGRMTDLINYARWRGVDPGYWDNIVGLIPEFRSDSILTVDTVKLGKFQGHETIEYVKAVMARYGHYCRIASR
;
A
#
# COMPACT_ATOMS: atom_id res chain seq x y z
N MET A 1 -36.60 -11.68 8.69
CA MET A 1 -36.12 -10.29 8.48
C MET A 1 -34.64 -10.25 8.82
N SER A 2 -33.81 -10.31 7.80
CA SER A 2 -32.34 -10.35 7.95
C SER A 2 -31.78 -8.96 7.68
N PHE A 3 -31.26 -8.32 8.72
CA PHE A 3 -30.49 -7.07 8.60
C PHE A 3 -29.14 -7.38 7.96
N VAL A 4 -29.00 -7.15 6.68
CA VAL A 4 -27.71 -7.11 6.01
C VAL A 4 -27.10 -5.71 6.28
N PRO A 5 -25.97 -5.61 6.95
CA PRO A 5 -25.45 -4.30 7.35
C PRO A 5 -25.03 -3.50 6.13
N VAL A 6 -25.63 -2.33 5.98
CA VAL A 6 -25.38 -1.26 4.99
C VAL A 6 -23.91 -0.83 4.95
N PHE A 7 -23.11 -1.20 5.97
CA PHE A 7 -21.70 -0.89 6.12
C PHE A 7 -20.76 -1.47 5.04
N LYS A 8 -21.11 -2.59 4.37
CA LYS A 8 -20.23 -3.20 3.35
C LYS A 8 -20.23 -2.43 2.02
N ARG A 9 -21.33 -1.74 1.67
CA ARG A 9 -21.44 -0.98 0.40
C ARG A 9 -20.68 0.36 0.43
N ALA A 10 -20.60 0.99 1.58
CA ALA A 10 -19.90 2.27 1.74
C ALA A 10 -18.37 2.15 1.66
N PHE A 11 -17.81 0.96 1.93
CA PHE A 11 -16.35 0.74 1.89
C PHE A 11 -15.79 0.71 0.47
N VAL A 12 -16.50 0.13 -0.47
CA VAL A 12 -16.08 0.01 -1.88
C VAL A 12 -16.24 1.34 -2.64
N ALA A 13 -17.33 2.07 -2.39
CA ALA A 13 -17.62 3.30 -3.12
C ALA A 13 -16.64 4.46 -2.77
N PHE A 14 -15.99 4.39 -1.62
CA PHE A 14 -15.15 5.50 -1.17
C PHE A 14 -13.69 5.43 -1.65
N CYS A 15 -13.11 4.25 -1.78
CA CYS A 15 -11.82 4.13 -2.46
C CYS A 15 -11.95 4.54 -3.95
N ALA A 16 -13.09 4.23 -4.60
CA ALA A 16 -13.37 4.67 -5.96
C ALA A 16 -13.40 6.20 -6.10
N LEU A 17 -13.99 6.91 -5.14
CA LEU A 17 -14.08 8.37 -5.18
C LEU A 17 -12.74 9.08 -4.90
N LEU A 18 -11.84 8.50 -4.09
CA LEU A 18 -10.49 9.05 -3.91
C LEU A 18 -9.58 8.73 -5.10
N ALA A 19 -9.70 7.53 -5.69
CA ALA A 19 -8.97 7.19 -6.91
C ALA A 19 -9.46 8.01 -8.10
N ALA A 20 -10.77 8.16 -8.29
CA ALA A 20 -11.34 8.95 -9.39
C ALA A 20 -11.04 10.44 -9.26
N GLY A 21 -11.13 11.02 -8.05
CA GLY A 21 -10.79 12.42 -7.80
C GLY A 21 -9.29 12.71 -7.91
N ALA A 22 -8.44 11.77 -7.49
CA ALA A 22 -7.00 11.88 -7.64
C ALA A 22 -6.55 11.64 -9.10
N PHE A 23 -7.19 10.72 -9.83
CA PHE A 23 -6.86 10.43 -11.22
C PHE A 23 -7.31 11.53 -12.19
N ALA A 24 -8.46 12.17 -11.98
CA ALA A 24 -8.87 13.32 -12.80
C ALA A 24 -7.94 14.54 -12.61
N ALA A 25 -7.32 14.69 -11.43
CA ALA A 25 -6.31 15.71 -11.17
C ALA A 25 -4.90 15.30 -11.62
N LEU A 26 -4.63 13.99 -11.79
CA LEU A 26 -3.33 13.47 -12.23
C LEU A 26 -3.15 13.43 -13.75
N ALA A 27 -4.22 13.65 -14.52
CA ALA A 27 -4.12 13.61 -15.98
C ALA A 27 -3.44 14.85 -16.59
N VAL A 28 -3.25 15.94 -15.83
CA VAL A 28 -2.61 17.16 -16.36
C VAL A 28 -2.01 17.99 -15.23
N ARG A 29 -0.96 17.51 -14.60
CA ARG A 29 0.07 18.38 -14.03
C ARG A 29 1.24 17.49 -13.68
N ASP A 30 2.28 17.63 -14.45
CA ASP A 30 3.66 17.37 -14.08
C ASP A 30 4.05 18.40 -13.00
N ASP A 31 3.45 18.25 -11.81
CA ASP A 31 3.91 18.90 -10.61
C ASP A 31 5.10 18.08 -10.06
N SER A 32 6.13 17.90 -10.89
CA SER A 32 7.47 17.78 -10.37
C SER A 32 7.63 18.95 -9.41
N PRO A 33 8.03 18.76 -8.14
CA PRO A 33 8.38 19.89 -7.31
C PRO A 33 9.47 20.64 -8.07
N ALA A 34 9.13 21.79 -8.58
CA ALA A 34 9.97 22.61 -9.45
C ALA A 34 11.14 23.25 -8.69
N GLU A 35 11.71 22.53 -7.71
CA GLU A 35 12.92 22.92 -7.01
C GLU A 35 13.78 21.72 -6.58
N ALA A 36 13.87 20.68 -7.42
CA ALA A 36 15.12 19.93 -7.44
C ALA A 36 16.13 20.79 -8.20
N ARG A 37 16.72 21.79 -7.52
CA ARG A 37 17.81 22.57 -8.08
C ARG A 37 18.88 21.60 -8.57
N TYR A 38 19.08 21.54 -9.89
CA TYR A 38 20.31 21.02 -10.46
C TYR A 38 21.46 21.88 -9.90
N ILE A 39 22.20 21.34 -8.96
CA ILE A 39 23.44 21.94 -8.48
C ILE A 39 24.55 21.39 -9.38
N PRO A 40 25.27 22.24 -10.14
CA PRO A 40 26.30 21.76 -11.02
C PRO A 40 27.37 21.00 -10.24
N PHE A 41 27.90 19.96 -10.86
CA PHE A 41 28.99 19.12 -10.37
C PHE A 41 30.24 19.98 -10.18
N GLY A 42 30.57 20.34 -8.94
CA GLY A 42 31.76 21.11 -8.59
C GLY A 42 31.63 21.64 -7.18
N GLU A 43 32.35 21.02 -6.24
CA GLU A 43 32.59 21.52 -4.89
C GLU A 43 31.48 21.42 -3.86
N ARG A 44 30.83 20.25 -3.74
CA ARG A 44 30.23 19.89 -2.47
C ARG A 44 30.34 18.39 -2.23
N ASP A 45 30.58 18.09 -0.98
CA ASP A 45 30.74 16.79 -0.35
C ASP A 45 29.99 15.68 -1.12
N ARG A 46 30.69 14.58 -1.47
CA ARG A 46 30.21 13.47 -2.29
C ARG A 46 29.11 12.63 -1.60
N GLN A 47 28.22 13.26 -0.84
CA GLN A 47 27.11 12.66 -0.11
C GLN A 47 25.79 13.42 -0.30
N GLU A 48 25.57 14.12 -1.40
CA GLU A 48 24.21 14.57 -1.71
C GLU A 48 23.34 13.37 -2.09
N HIS A 49 22.80 12.74 -1.06
CA HIS A 49 21.76 11.75 -1.22
C HIS A 49 20.53 12.44 -1.81
N TYR A 50 20.08 11.99 -2.97
CA TYR A 50 18.86 12.48 -3.58
C TYR A 50 17.73 12.42 -2.55
N ARG A 51 17.06 13.55 -2.32
CA ARG A 51 15.99 13.67 -1.34
C ARG A 51 14.64 13.41 -2.01
N ILE A 52 13.92 12.38 -1.57
CA ILE A 52 12.57 12.04 -2.05
C ILE A 52 11.53 12.90 -1.32
N SER A 53 11.72 13.10 0.00
CA SER A 53 10.76 13.78 0.86
C SER A 53 11.43 14.44 2.06
N PRO A 54 10.73 15.33 2.80
CA PRO A 54 11.19 15.85 4.08
C PRO A 54 11.37 14.75 5.14
N TYR A 55 10.79 13.58 4.94
CA TYR A 55 10.74 12.48 5.91
C TYR A 55 11.75 11.37 5.63
N ASP A 56 12.67 11.53 4.67
CA ASP A 56 13.59 10.46 4.25
C ASP A 56 14.39 9.87 5.40
N SER A 57 14.95 10.71 6.28
CA SER A 57 15.71 10.24 7.45
C SER A 57 14.84 9.41 8.40
N LEU A 58 13.60 9.84 8.61
CA LEU A 58 12.63 9.14 9.45
C LEU A 58 12.22 7.81 8.82
N ILE A 59 11.91 7.83 7.53
CA ILE A 59 11.50 6.63 6.78
C ILE A 59 12.65 5.62 6.76
N LYS A 60 13.89 6.05 6.53
CA LYS A 60 15.07 5.16 6.58
C LYS A 60 15.19 4.45 7.91
N VAL A 61 15.16 5.19 9.03
CA VAL A 61 15.29 4.60 10.38
C VAL A 61 14.26 3.50 10.64
N TRP A 62 12.98 3.76 10.34
CA TRP A 62 11.93 2.79 10.60
C TRP A 62 11.91 1.66 9.56
N SER A 63 12.28 1.92 8.31
CA SER A 63 12.41 0.90 7.28
C SER A 63 13.54 -0.08 7.59
N ASP A 64 14.70 0.42 8.00
CA ASP A 64 15.86 -0.41 8.41
C ASP A 64 15.49 -1.31 9.59
N SER A 65 14.80 -0.77 10.60
CA SER A 65 14.34 -1.54 11.75
C SER A 65 13.33 -2.64 11.38
N ALA A 66 12.60 -2.47 10.28
CA ALA A 66 11.61 -3.41 9.78
C ALA A 66 12.16 -4.35 8.68
N GLY A 67 13.41 -4.18 8.25
CA GLY A 67 14.02 -4.94 7.16
C GLY A 67 13.36 -4.66 5.79
N LEU A 68 12.88 -3.43 5.58
CA LEU A 68 12.25 -2.96 4.35
C LEU A 68 13.15 -1.97 3.62
N ASP A 69 13.05 -1.94 2.30
CA ASP A 69 13.70 -0.89 1.51
C ASP A 69 12.96 0.44 1.76
N TRP A 70 13.68 1.45 2.24
CA TRP A 70 13.10 2.76 2.54
C TRP A 70 12.47 3.45 1.32
N ARG A 71 12.94 3.13 0.11
CA ARG A 71 12.37 3.66 -1.15
C ARG A 71 11.00 3.04 -1.45
N LEU A 72 10.81 1.75 -1.09
CA LEU A 72 9.51 1.10 -1.16
C LEU A 72 8.54 1.73 -0.15
N VAL A 73 8.99 1.93 1.09
CA VAL A 73 8.17 2.59 2.12
C VAL A 73 7.86 4.03 1.72
N SER A 74 8.80 4.78 1.15
CA SER A 74 8.56 6.13 0.60
C SER A 74 7.52 6.12 -0.53
N ALA A 75 7.54 5.09 -1.40
CA ALA A 75 6.52 4.93 -2.43
C ALA A 75 5.13 4.68 -1.84
N VAL A 76 5.02 3.88 -0.77
CA VAL A 76 3.79 3.70 -0.01
C VAL A 76 3.31 5.03 0.57
N VAL A 77 4.16 5.76 1.31
CA VAL A 77 3.81 7.05 1.92
C VAL A 77 3.33 8.05 0.87
N TYR A 78 3.98 8.08 -0.30
CA TYR A 78 3.54 8.93 -1.40
C TYR A 78 2.11 8.61 -1.85
N HIS A 79 1.80 7.33 -2.05
CA HIS A 79 0.47 6.93 -2.51
C HIS A 79 -0.60 7.06 -1.43
N GLU A 80 -0.24 6.97 -0.16
CA GLU A 80 -1.18 7.12 0.95
C GLU A 80 -1.53 8.59 1.25
N SER A 81 -0.54 9.47 1.29
CA SER A 81 -0.74 10.85 1.76
C SER A 81 -0.08 11.93 0.91
N HIS A 82 0.70 11.58 -0.13
CA HIS A 82 1.60 12.51 -0.81
C HIS A 82 2.52 13.25 0.18
N PHE A 83 3.01 12.53 1.19
CA PHE A 83 3.82 13.06 2.30
C PHE A 83 3.11 14.11 3.16
N LYS A 84 1.79 14.18 3.18
CA LYS A 84 1.02 15.06 4.06
C LYS A 84 0.78 14.35 5.40
N HIS A 85 1.47 14.83 6.46
CA HIS A 85 1.39 14.19 7.78
C HIS A 85 0.04 14.40 8.48
N ASP A 86 -0.69 15.41 8.11
CA ASP A 86 -2.01 15.77 8.64
C ASP A 86 -3.18 15.22 7.82
N ALA A 87 -2.89 14.39 6.81
CA ALA A 87 -3.92 13.81 5.97
C ALA A 87 -4.89 12.93 6.79
N VAL A 88 -6.18 13.18 6.63
CA VAL A 88 -7.26 12.39 7.22
C VAL A 88 -8.26 12.03 6.14
N SER A 89 -8.48 10.74 5.92
CA SER A 89 -9.47 10.28 4.96
C SER A 89 -10.88 10.33 5.55
N ARG A 90 -11.91 10.33 4.70
CA ARG A 90 -13.32 10.26 5.14
C ARG A 90 -13.63 9.06 6.03
N ARG A 91 -12.83 8.00 5.99
CA ARG A 91 -12.97 6.78 6.81
C ARG A 91 -12.17 6.84 8.10
N GLY A 92 -11.42 7.92 8.33
CA GLY A 92 -10.58 8.09 9.50
C GLY A 92 -9.19 7.44 9.36
N ALA A 93 -8.79 7.01 8.16
CA ALA A 93 -7.39 6.70 7.92
C ALA A 93 -6.57 7.98 8.03
N THR A 94 -5.45 7.94 8.75
CA THR A 94 -4.79 9.16 9.25
C THR A 94 -3.28 9.08 9.05
N GLY A 95 -2.68 10.25 8.81
CA GLY A 95 -1.25 10.48 8.80
C GLY A 95 -0.53 10.04 7.53
N LEU A 96 0.80 10.05 7.58
CA LEU A 96 1.67 9.75 6.43
C LEU A 96 1.36 8.41 5.76
N MET A 97 1.02 7.39 6.53
CA MET A 97 0.78 6.03 6.05
C MET A 97 -0.70 5.62 6.05
N GLN A 98 -1.61 6.59 6.25
CA GLN A 98 -3.07 6.40 6.17
C GLN A 98 -3.57 5.15 6.90
N MET A 99 -3.12 4.95 8.12
CA MET A 99 -3.55 3.83 8.94
C MET A 99 -4.87 4.12 9.65
N MET A 100 -5.68 3.08 9.82
CA MET A 100 -6.83 3.16 10.72
C MET A 100 -6.34 3.21 12.18
N PRO A 101 -6.96 4.05 13.05
CA PRO A 101 -6.49 4.20 14.44
C PRO A 101 -6.43 2.89 15.23
N SER A 102 -7.36 1.96 14.99
CA SER A 102 -7.33 0.64 15.64
C SER A 102 -6.11 -0.19 15.23
N THR A 103 -5.79 -0.18 13.94
CA THR A 103 -4.60 -0.88 13.42
C THR A 103 -3.33 -0.22 13.95
N ALA A 104 -3.26 1.11 13.93
CA ALA A 104 -2.08 1.84 14.38
C ALA A 104 -1.75 1.57 15.86
N ARG A 105 -2.75 1.53 16.73
CA ARG A 105 -2.57 1.17 18.16
C ARG A 105 -1.99 -0.23 18.30
N ALA A 106 -2.44 -1.21 17.52
CA ALA A 106 -1.90 -2.57 17.55
C ALA A 106 -0.41 -2.63 17.14
N PHE A 107 0.07 -1.63 16.38
CA PHE A 107 1.47 -1.50 15.97
C PHE A 107 2.26 -0.42 16.74
N GLY A 108 1.69 0.09 17.84
CA GLY A 108 2.37 0.96 18.81
C GLY A 108 2.40 2.42 18.44
N ALA A 109 1.31 2.93 17.83
CA ALA A 109 1.09 4.36 17.63
C ALA A 109 -0.20 4.82 18.34
N ASP A 110 -0.07 5.89 19.12
CA ASP A 110 -1.18 6.56 19.79
C ASP A 110 -1.64 7.82 19.03
N SER A 111 -0.72 8.44 18.28
CA SER A 111 -0.99 9.61 17.44
C SER A 111 -0.48 9.42 16.02
N LEU A 112 -1.40 9.31 15.06
CA LEU A 112 -1.07 9.15 13.65
C LEU A 112 -0.74 10.47 12.93
N LEU A 113 -1.06 11.61 13.55
CA LEU A 113 -0.65 12.94 13.08
C LEU A 113 0.83 13.23 13.39
N ASP A 114 1.42 12.48 14.34
CA ASP A 114 2.85 12.48 14.56
C ASP A 114 3.54 11.66 13.44
N PRO A 115 4.40 12.29 12.63
CA PRO A 115 5.07 11.61 11.53
C PRO A 115 5.85 10.36 11.96
N SER A 116 6.53 10.42 13.11
CA SER A 116 7.34 9.31 13.61
C SER A 116 6.47 8.12 14.01
N GLN A 117 5.39 8.36 14.72
CA GLN A 117 4.46 7.30 15.11
C GLN A 117 3.74 6.70 13.91
N SER A 118 3.33 7.54 12.93
CA SER A 118 2.69 7.08 11.70
C SER A 118 3.62 6.16 10.91
N VAL A 119 4.85 6.59 10.63
CA VAL A 119 5.83 5.79 9.89
C VAL A 119 6.22 4.53 10.66
N LYS A 120 6.48 4.61 11.98
CA LYS A 120 6.77 3.47 12.85
C LYS A 120 5.68 2.40 12.76
N ALA A 121 4.43 2.77 12.97
CA ALA A 121 3.33 1.81 12.96
C ALA A 121 3.12 1.21 11.55
N GLY A 122 3.16 2.04 10.52
CA GLY A 122 2.99 1.60 9.14
C GLY A 122 4.07 0.64 8.66
N THR A 123 5.34 0.92 8.98
CA THR A 123 6.45 0.01 8.62
C THR A 123 6.38 -1.31 9.36
N ARG A 124 6.00 -1.31 10.64
CA ARG A 124 5.76 -2.55 11.41
C ARG A 124 4.59 -3.36 10.84
N TYR A 125 3.54 -2.68 10.40
CA TYR A 125 2.42 -3.36 9.75
C TYR A 125 2.85 -3.97 8.42
N LEU A 126 3.57 -3.23 7.56
CA LEU A 126 4.15 -3.77 6.32
C LEU A 126 5.06 -4.97 6.61
N GLN A 127 5.95 -4.88 7.60
CA GLN A 127 6.80 -5.99 8.02
C GLN A 127 5.99 -7.23 8.39
N SER A 128 4.92 -7.06 9.17
CA SER A 128 4.05 -8.17 9.57
C SER A 128 3.36 -8.83 8.38
N LEU A 129 2.90 -8.03 7.41
CA LEU A 129 2.30 -8.52 6.18
C LEU A 129 3.35 -9.23 5.31
N ARG A 130 4.53 -8.65 5.14
CA ARG A 130 5.62 -9.27 4.39
C ARG A 130 6.00 -10.62 4.97
N TYR A 131 6.13 -10.71 6.30
CA TYR A 131 6.40 -11.96 6.98
C TYR A 131 5.31 -13.01 6.73
N ARG A 132 4.03 -12.61 6.77
CA ARG A 132 2.87 -13.48 6.52
C ARG A 132 2.94 -14.18 5.16
N TYR A 133 3.41 -13.48 4.12
CA TYR A 133 3.45 -14.02 2.76
C TYR A 133 4.79 -14.64 2.37
N ARG A 134 5.76 -14.73 3.29
CA ARG A 134 7.07 -15.33 3.06
C ARG A 134 7.03 -16.77 2.53
N GLY A 135 6.07 -17.56 2.99
CA GLY A 135 5.89 -18.96 2.57
C GLY A 135 4.85 -19.14 1.45
N VAL A 136 4.36 -18.04 0.87
CA VAL A 136 3.38 -18.04 -0.22
C VAL A 136 4.01 -17.51 -1.50
N ALA A 137 4.69 -16.38 -1.42
CA ALA A 137 5.27 -15.69 -2.57
C ALA A 137 6.38 -16.50 -3.25
N ALA A 138 6.41 -16.46 -4.58
CA ALA A 138 7.38 -17.16 -5.40
C ALA A 138 8.80 -16.56 -5.26
N ASP A 139 8.90 -15.26 -5.05
CA ASP A 139 10.15 -14.52 -4.91
C ASP A 139 9.95 -13.25 -4.06
N PRO A 140 11.03 -12.51 -3.71
CA PRO A 140 10.93 -11.29 -2.91
C PRO A 140 10.10 -10.18 -3.56
N THR A 141 10.05 -10.07 -4.88
CA THR A 141 9.25 -9.06 -5.58
C THR A 141 7.77 -9.39 -5.49
N GLU A 142 7.42 -10.66 -5.68
CA GLU A 142 6.04 -11.13 -5.50
C GLU A 142 5.60 -10.99 -4.03
N GLN A 143 6.51 -11.22 -3.09
CA GLN A 143 6.24 -11.00 -1.67
C GLN A 143 5.91 -9.53 -1.37
N ASP A 144 6.62 -8.59 -1.97
CA ASP A 144 6.33 -7.16 -1.84
C ASP A 144 4.97 -6.81 -2.48
N LYS A 145 4.64 -7.38 -3.64
CA LYS A 145 3.32 -7.17 -4.27
C LYS A 145 2.17 -7.71 -3.41
N LEU A 146 2.29 -8.93 -2.86
CA LEU A 146 1.29 -9.51 -1.97
C LEU A 146 1.14 -8.71 -0.67
N MET A 147 2.24 -8.22 -0.11
CA MET A 147 2.26 -7.32 1.05
C MET A 147 1.49 -6.03 0.76
N LEU A 148 1.78 -5.36 -0.37
CA LEU A 148 1.12 -4.13 -0.78
C LEU A 148 -0.38 -4.34 -1.03
N ALA A 149 -0.75 -5.43 -1.69
CA ALA A 149 -2.15 -5.79 -1.89
C ALA A 149 -2.89 -5.99 -0.56
N ALA A 150 -2.24 -6.63 0.42
CA ALA A 150 -2.80 -6.81 1.75
C ALA A 150 -2.85 -5.51 2.57
N TYR A 151 -1.90 -4.61 2.38
CA TYR A 151 -1.93 -3.30 3.01
C TYR A 151 -3.16 -2.51 2.57
N ASN A 152 -3.44 -2.50 1.27
CA ASN A 152 -4.57 -1.77 0.68
C ASN A 152 -5.93 -2.47 0.90
N ALA A 153 -6.04 -3.75 0.53
CA ALA A 153 -7.31 -4.50 0.60
C ALA A 153 -7.63 -5.10 1.97
N GLY A 154 -6.62 -5.17 2.84
CA GLY A 154 -6.68 -5.85 4.12
C GLY A 154 -6.25 -7.32 4.07
N GLY A 155 -5.54 -7.77 5.11
CA GLY A 155 -5.00 -9.11 5.20
C GLY A 155 -6.04 -10.24 5.13
N GLY A 156 -7.26 -9.99 5.61
CA GLY A 156 -8.37 -10.95 5.49
C GLY A 156 -8.80 -11.17 4.04
N ARG A 157 -8.87 -10.10 3.25
CA ARG A 157 -9.18 -10.20 1.82
C ARG A 157 -8.12 -10.98 1.05
N MET A 158 -6.85 -10.71 1.34
CA MET A 158 -5.76 -11.47 0.73
C MET A 158 -5.78 -12.94 1.14
N THR A 159 -6.20 -13.26 2.36
CA THR A 159 -6.41 -14.65 2.79
C THR A 159 -7.48 -15.35 1.95
N ASP A 160 -8.62 -14.68 1.71
CA ASP A 160 -9.67 -15.21 0.82
C ASP A 160 -9.15 -15.48 -0.59
N LEU A 161 -8.41 -14.52 -1.19
CA LEU A 161 -7.86 -14.63 -2.54
C LEU A 161 -6.84 -15.79 -2.64
N ILE A 162 -5.95 -15.91 -1.67
CA ILE A 162 -4.93 -16.98 -1.63
C ILE A 162 -5.59 -18.35 -1.46
N ASN A 163 -6.56 -18.47 -0.56
CA ASN A 163 -7.27 -19.72 -0.34
C ASN A 163 -8.10 -20.12 -1.57
N TYR A 164 -8.71 -19.14 -2.22
CA TYR A 164 -9.45 -19.37 -3.46
C TYR A 164 -8.52 -19.82 -4.60
N ALA A 165 -7.37 -19.17 -4.76
CA ALA A 165 -6.37 -19.59 -5.75
C ALA A 165 -5.95 -21.05 -5.54
N ARG A 166 -5.65 -21.45 -4.30
CA ARG A 166 -5.32 -22.84 -3.96
C ARG A 166 -6.46 -23.80 -4.29
N TRP A 167 -7.69 -23.43 -3.95
CA TRP A 167 -8.88 -24.22 -4.27
C TRP A 167 -9.08 -24.39 -5.78
N ARG A 168 -8.74 -23.36 -6.58
CA ARG A 168 -8.77 -23.38 -8.04
C ARG A 168 -7.57 -24.10 -8.66
N GLY A 169 -6.61 -24.55 -7.87
CA GLY A 169 -5.35 -25.14 -8.37
C GLY A 169 -4.42 -24.11 -9.04
N VAL A 170 -4.58 -22.84 -8.71
CA VAL A 170 -3.75 -21.73 -9.20
C VAL A 170 -2.70 -21.38 -8.14
N ASP A 171 -1.44 -21.24 -8.55
CA ASP A 171 -0.36 -20.85 -7.64
C ASP A 171 -0.54 -19.42 -7.13
N PRO A 172 -0.79 -19.23 -5.82
CA PRO A 172 -0.97 -17.89 -5.23
C PRO A 172 0.35 -17.14 -5.05
N GLY A 173 1.49 -17.74 -5.35
CA GLY A 173 2.80 -17.14 -5.16
C GLY A 173 3.10 -16.00 -6.13
N TYR A 174 2.33 -15.86 -7.18
CA TYR A 174 2.42 -14.79 -8.17
C TYR A 174 1.22 -13.86 -8.10
N TRP A 175 1.48 -12.56 -7.96
CA TRP A 175 0.42 -11.54 -7.89
C TRP A 175 -0.48 -11.55 -9.13
N ASP A 176 0.10 -11.75 -10.32
CA ASP A 176 -0.66 -11.77 -11.57
C ASP A 176 -1.67 -12.93 -11.61
N ASN A 177 -1.36 -14.07 -11.01
CA ASN A 177 -2.28 -15.19 -10.85
C ASN A 177 -3.47 -14.81 -9.95
N ILE A 178 -3.21 -14.10 -8.84
CA ILE A 178 -4.26 -13.57 -7.96
C ILE A 178 -5.12 -12.54 -8.71
N VAL A 179 -4.51 -11.63 -9.47
CA VAL A 179 -5.23 -10.65 -10.30
C VAL A 179 -6.16 -11.34 -11.29
N GLY A 180 -5.71 -12.42 -11.94
CA GLY A 180 -6.51 -13.20 -12.88
C GLY A 180 -7.79 -13.80 -12.28
N LEU A 181 -7.81 -14.05 -10.95
CA LEU A 181 -8.98 -14.60 -10.25
C LEU A 181 -9.94 -13.52 -9.72
N ILE A 182 -9.51 -12.26 -9.61
CA ILE A 182 -10.35 -11.18 -9.06
C ILE A 182 -11.69 -11.01 -9.80
N PRO A 183 -11.80 -11.15 -11.14
CA PRO A 183 -13.10 -11.08 -11.83
C PRO A 183 -14.13 -12.05 -11.27
N GLU A 184 -13.75 -13.24 -10.80
CA GLU A 184 -14.65 -14.24 -10.23
C GLU A 184 -15.24 -13.77 -8.88
N PHE A 185 -14.50 -12.95 -8.12
CA PHE A 185 -14.96 -12.35 -6.86
C PHE A 185 -16.05 -11.29 -7.05
N ARG A 186 -16.34 -10.88 -8.28
CA ARG A 186 -17.43 -9.93 -8.57
C ARG A 186 -18.79 -10.62 -8.71
N SER A 187 -18.79 -11.93 -9.01
CA SER A 187 -19.99 -12.75 -9.18
C SER A 187 -20.60 -13.16 -7.82
N ASP A 188 -21.91 -13.45 -7.83
CA ASP A 188 -22.60 -14.02 -6.67
C ASP A 188 -22.16 -15.45 -6.37
N SER A 189 -21.65 -16.19 -7.36
CA SER A 189 -21.12 -17.54 -7.18
C SER A 189 -20.00 -17.62 -6.15
N ILE A 190 -19.23 -16.53 -5.94
CA ILE A 190 -18.17 -16.51 -4.94
C ILE A 190 -18.70 -16.67 -3.51
N LEU A 191 -19.97 -16.33 -3.27
CA LEU A 191 -20.61 -16.41 -1.95
C LEU A 191 -20.87 -17.85 -1.50
N THR A 192 -20.85 -18.82 -2.43
CA THR A 192 -21.05 -20.25 -2.15
C THR A 192 -19.74 -21.00 -1.95
N VAL A 193 -18.62 -20.33 -2.08
CA VAL A 193 -17.29 -20.94 -1.94
C VAL A 193 -16.84 -20.88 -0.50
N ASP A 194 -16.69 -22.02 0.14
CA ASP A 194 -16.37 -22.14 1.58
C ASP A 194 -15.04 -21.49 1.99
N THR A 195 -14.09 -21.39 1.08
CA THR A 195 -12.80 -20.78 1.35
C THR A 195 -12.83 -19.25 1.35
N VAL A 196 -13.94 -18.64 0.92
CA VAL A 196 -14.13 -17.19 0.84
C VAL A 196 -15.03 -16.71 1.98
N LYS A 197 -14.49 -15.93 2.90
CA LYS A 197 -15.19 -15.48 4.11
C LYS A 197 -15.72 -14.04 4.02
N LEU A 198 -15.08 -13.19 3.25
CA LEU A 198 -15.44 -11.76 3.14
C LEU A 198 -16.35 -11.46 1.93
N GLY A 199 -16.70 -12.48 1.14
CA GLY A 199 -17.60 -12.37 -0.01
C GLY A 199 -17.00 -11.57 -1.18
N LYS A 200 -17.86 -10.86 -1.92
CA LYS A 200 -17.47 -10.16 -3.16
C LYS A 200 -16.35 -9.14 -2.97
N PHE A 201 -15.55 -8.99 -4.02
CA PHE A 201 -14.46 -8.05 -4.07
C PHE A 201 -14.29 -7.47 -5.49
N GLN A 202 -14.27 -6.17 -5.64
CA GLN A 202 -14.07 -5.51 -6.94
C GLN A 202 -12.61 -5.55 -7.39
N GLY A 203 -11.69 -5.32 -6.47
CA GLY A 203 -10.26 -5.48 -6.62
C GLY A 203 -9.54 -4.48 -7.51
N HIS A 204 -10.25 -3.66 -8.28
CA HIS A 204 -9.63 -2.70 -9.21
C HIS A 204 -8.67 -1.74 -8.50
N GLU A 205 -9.11 -1.16 -7.39
CA GLU A 205 -8.30 -0.22 -6.60
C GLU A 205 -7.00 -0.87 -6.08
N THR A 206 -7.09 -2.11 -5.62
CA THR A 206 -5.92 -2.83 -5.11
C THR A 206 -4.94 -3.15 -6.23
N ILE A 207 -5.44 -3.54 -7.41
CA ILE A 207 -4.58 -3.79 -8.59
C ILE A 207 -3.82 -2.52 -8.97
N GLU A 208 -4.53 -1.40 -9.11
CA GLU A 208 -3.91 -0.12 -9.47
C GLU A 208 -2.95 0.39 -8.37
N TYR A 209 -3.30 0.18 -7.10
CA TYR A 209 -2.43 0.53 -5.98
C TYR A 209 -1.09 -0.22 -6.04
N VAL A 210 -1.11 -1.55 -6.18
CA VAL A 210 0.12 -2.35 -6.29
C VAL A 210 0.96 -1.90 -7.47
N LYS A 211 0.35 -1.73 -8.64
CA LYS A 211 1.01 -1.26 -9.86
C LYS A 211 1.66 0.10 -9.67
N ALA A 212 0.93 1.06 -9.11
CA ALA A 212 1.38 2.43 -8.91
C ALA A 212 2.53 2.52 -7.90
N VAL A 213 2.41 1.81 -6.75
CA VAL A 213 3.47 1.78 -5.74
C VAL A 213 4.74 1.13 -6.29
N MET A 214 4.63 0.00 -7.00
CA MET A 214 5.80 -0.68 -7.58
C MET A 214 6.47 0.16 -8.67
N ALA A 215 5.70 0.86 -9.50
CA ALA A 215 6.25 1.79 -10.49
C ALA A 215 7.00 2.97 -9.82
N ARG A 216 6.42 3.54 -8.75
CA ARG A 216 7.04 4.60 -7.96
C ARG A 216 8.30 4.11 -7.27
N TYR A 217 8.27 2.94 -6.68
CA TYR A 217 9.45 2.30 -6.09
C TYR A 217 10.57 2.14 -7.11
N GLY A 218 10.26 1.61 -8.30
CA GLY A 218 11.24 1.51 -9.39
C GLY A 218 11.83 2.87 -9.81
N HIS A 219 11.01 3.93 -9.82
CA HIS A 219 11.50 5.30 -10.05
C HIS A 219 12.46 5.74 -8.93
N TYR A 220 12.09 5.56 -7.67
CA TYR A 220 12.93 5.94 -6.53
C TYR A 220 14.24 5.16 -6.47
N CYS A 221 14.24 3.89 -6.91
CA CYS A 221 15.49 3.12 -7.01
C CYS A 221 16.48 3.68 -8.04
N ARG A 222 16.01 4.39 -9.05
CA ARG A 222 16.89 5.03 -10.06
C ARG A 222 17.50 6.33 -9.58
N ILE A 223 16.82 7.05 -8.70
CA ILE A 223 17.21 8.41 -8.31
C ILE A 223 17.80 8.51 -6.90
N ALA A 224 17.62 7.50 -6.07
CA ALA A 224 18.11 7.49 -4.70
C ALA A 224 18.91 6.23 -4.41
N SER A 225 20.10 6.39 -3.80
CA SER A 225 20.89 5.27 -3.32
C SER A 225 20.16 4.49 -2.20
N ARG A 226 20.56 3.26 -2.03
CA ARG A 226 20.01 2.38 -1.00
C ARG A 226 20.39 2.83 0.40
#